data_0c129eab44e5bf69c4f17eb40a802fd0
#
_entry.id   0c129eab44e5bf69c4f17eb40a802fd0
#
_cell.length_a   1.000
_cell.length_b   1.000
_cell.length_c   1.000
_cell.angle_alpha   90.00
_cell.angle_beta   90.00
_cell.angle_gamma   90.00
#
_symmetry.space_group_name_H-M   'P 1'
#
loop_
_entity.id
_entity.type
_entity.pdbx_description
1 polymer ?
#
loop_
_entity_poly.entity_id
_entity_poly.type
_entity_poly.pdbx_seq_one_letter_code
_entity_poly.pdbx_strand_id
1 'polypeptide(L)'
;NKIKNTEIQYLNDVMCAIEDIYAPFGNVRFYDEMVSVFEKYDFVCFHSTRMLSRKNVLENGLLVNNWESYKDILKDVYERVGYGKEKIQKTLDIVNGEYKRKYLGDREDSQLYFYSNLSMLEGETAAYDQFCENIGGELARWSLKKQYPDLYQPLKELGESFIVKFRLPFSRMASYQKDSIIYQFVLHYA
;
A
#
# COMPACT_ATOMS: atom_id res chain seq x y z
N ASN A 1 11.23 12.54 25.41
CA ASN A 1 10.58 11.33 24.90
C ASN A 1 9.06 11.30 25.07
N LYS A 2 8.39 12.44 24.87
CA LYS A 2 6.92 12.53 24.92
C LYS A 2 6.26 11.73 23.81
N ILE A 3 6.86 11.70 22.60
CA ILE A 3 6.27 10.99 21.46
C ILE A 3 6.30 9.47 21.62
N LYS A 4 7.36 8.89 22.22
CA LYS A 4 7.49 7.42 22.37
C LYS A 4 6.41 6.79 23.26
N ASN A 5 5.72 7.58 24.08
CA ASN A 5 4.70 7.10 25.00
C ASN A 5 3.27 7.51 24.59
N THR A 6 3.11 8.13 23.44
CA THR A 6 1.79 8.55 22.97
C THR A 6 1.27 7.52 21.97
N GLU A 7 0.16 6.85 22.29
CA GLU A 7 -0.59 6.08 21.29
C GLU A 7 -1.19 7.07 20.29
N ILE A 8 -0.50 7.25 19.19
CA ILE A 8 -0.94 8.16 18.13
C ILE A 8 -1.84 7.37 17.20
N GLN A 9 -3.14 7.56 17.32
CA GLN A 9 -4.14 6.85 16.53
C GLN A 9 -4.44 7.52 15.18
N TYR A 10 -4.20 8.83 15.08
CA TYR A 10 -4.59 9.63 13.90
C TYR A 10 -3.51 10.62 13.51
N LEU A 11 -3.50 10.99 12.23
CA LEU A 11 -2.53 11.94 11.65
C LEU A 11 -2.51 13.30 12.38
N ASN A 12 -3.69 13.78 12.81
CA ASN A 12 -3.79 15.02 13.57
C ASN A 12 -3.04 14.95 14.91
N ASP A 13 -3.06 13.79 15.57
CA ASP A 13 -2.34 13.59 16.84
C ASP A 13 -0.83 13.63 16.60
N VAL A 14 -0.37 13.16 15.44
CA VAL A 14 1.04 13.26 15.02
C VAL A 14 1.45 14.70 14.84
N MET A 15 0.65 15.49 14.15
CA MET A 15 0.93 16.90 13.88
C MET A 15 0.95 17.69 15.19
N CYS A 16 -0.05 17.51 16.07
CA CYS A 16 -0.09 18.13 17.39
C CYS A 16 1.12 17.74 18.25
N ALA A 17 1.54 16.46 18.22
CA ALA A 17 2.69 16.01 18.97
C ALA A 17 4.00 16.63 18.45
N ILE A 18 4.12 16.82 17.14
CA ILE A 18 5.25 17.53 16.53
C ILE A 18 5.24 19.00 16.95
N GLU A 19 4.10 19.66 16.86
CA GLU A 19 3.93 21.06 17.27
C GLU A 19 4.25 21.26 18.76
N ASP A 20 3.78 20.38 19.63
CA ASP A 20 4.06 20.41 21.08
C ASP A 20 5.55 20.28 21.40
N ILE A 21 6.30 19.51 20.60
CA ILE A 21 7.73 19.31 20.82
C ILE A 21 8.54 20.53 20.37
N TYR A 22 8.14 21.13 19.28
CA TYR A 22 8.90 22.22 18.67
C TYR A 22 8.36 23.62 18.98
N ALA A 23 7.14 23.75 19.54
CA ALA A 23 6.59 25.02 20.02
C ALA A 23 7.54 25.77 21.01
N PRO A 24 8.24 25.09 21.96
CA PRO A 24 9.21 25.75 22.84
C PRO A 24 10.40 26.38 22.10
N PHE A 25 10.66 25.95 20.87
CA PHE A 25 11.77 26.47 20.05
C PHE A 25 11.33 27.59 19.11
N GLY A 26 10.09 28.09 19.24
CA GLY A 26 9.56 29.18 18.42
C GLY A 26 9.27 28.80 16.96
N ASN A 27 9.16 27.52 16.65
CA ASN A 27 9.19 27.04 15.27
C ASN A 27 7.84 26.51 14.80
N VAL A 28 6.91 27.42 14.52
CA VAL A 28 5.67 27.14 13.76
C VAL A 28 5.99 26.65 12.32
N ARG A 29 7.23 26.84 11.86
CA ARG A 29 7.69 26.49 10.50
C ARG A 29 8.46 25.18 10.40
N PHE A 30 8.64 24.45 11.49
CA PHE A 30 9.46 23.24 11.46
C PHE A 30 8.98 22.21 10.42
N TYR A 31 7.68 22.00 10.34
CA TYR A 31 7.11 21.10 9.34
C TYR A 31 7.40 21.58 7.91
N ASP A 32 7.16 22.85 7.63
CA ASP A 32 7.40 23.44 6.30
C ASP A 32 8.89 23.39 5.92
N GLU A 33 9.76 23.62 6.89
CA GLU A 33 11.23 23.48 6.70
C GLU A 33 11.62 22.04 6.40
N MET A 34 11.07 21.05 7.12
CA MET A 34 11.29 19.62 6.86
C MET A 34 10.77 19.22 5.49
N VAL A 35 9.57 19.65 5.11
CA VAL A 35 9.02 19.46 3.76
C VAL A 35 9.96 20.03 2.71
N SER A 36 10.40 21.27 2.89
CA SER A 36 11.33 21.94 1.95
C SER A 36 12.66 21.25 1.80
N VAL A 37 13.17 20.65 2.88
CA VAL A 37 14.39 19.83 2.83
C VAL A 37 14.12 18.51 2.10
N PHE A 38 13.06 17.80 2.47
CA PHE A 38 12.76 16.47 1.93
C PHE A 38 12.34 16.50 0.46
N GLU A 39 11.75 17.60 -0.02
CA GLU A 39 11.42 17.77 -1.45
C GLU A 39 12.63 17.72 -2.39
N LYS A 40 13.84 17.87 -1.85
CA LYS A 40 15.09 17.76 -2.61
C LYS A 40 15.59 16.33 -2.78
N TYR A 41 14.90 15.34 -2.15
CA TYR A 41 15.36 13.96 -2.10
C TYR A 41 14.33 12.97 -2.63
N ASP A 42 14.85 11.87 -3.13
CA ASP A 42 14.09 10.65 -3.38
C ASP A 42 14.17 9.75 -2.16
N PHE A 43 13.03 9.22 -1.78
CA PHE A 43 12.94 8.24 -0.70
C PHE A 43 12.97 6.82 -1.25
N VAL A 44 13.65 5.95 -0.53
CA VAL A 44 13.58 4.51 -0.78
C VAL A 44 12.32 3.97 -0.15
N CYS A 45 11.47 3.39 -1.00
CA CYS A 45 10.18 2.86 -0.60
C CYS A 45 10.10 1.37 -0.92
N PHE A 46 9.23 0.66 -0.20
CA PHE A 46 9.01 -0.77 -0.33
C PHE A 46 7.54 -1.07 -0.52
N HIS A 47 7.24 -1.91 -1.49
CA HIS A 47 5.88 -2.40 -1.75
C HIS A 47 5.88 -3.91 -1.76
N SER A 48 5.09 -4.53 -0.90
CA SER A 48 4.91 -5.97 -0.87
C SER A 48 3.75 -6.38 -1.77
N THR A 49 3.96 -7.39 -2.59
CA THR A 49 2.97 -7.86 -3.55
C THR A 49 3.19 -9.32 -3.92
N ARG A 50 2.15 -9.98 -4.45
CA ARG A 50 2.25 -11.28 -5.08
C ARG A 50 1.86 -11.16 -6.54
N MET A 51 2.66 -11.72 -7.44
CA MET A 51 2.43 -11.61 -8.88
C MET A 51 2.86 -12.87 -9.63
N LEU A 52 2.27 -13.07 -10.82
CA LEU A 52 2.60 -14.21 -11.70
C LEU A 52 4.01 -14.12 -12.29
N SER A 53 4.49 -12.91 -12.52
CA SER A 53 5.81 -12.66 -13.10
C SER A 53 6.33 -11.30 -12.69
N ARG A 54 7.60 -11.23 -12.31
CA ARG A 54 8.31 -9.97 -12.03
C ARG A 54 8.58 -9.13 -13.28
N LYS A 55 8.44 -9.72 -14.47
CA LYS A 55 8.75 -9.07 -15.74
C LYS A 55 7.97 -7.76 -15.92
N ASN A 56 6.66 -7.79 -15.66
CA ASN A 56 5.83 -6.61 -15.80
C ASN A 56 6.29 -5.44 -14.93
N VAL A 57 6.70 -5.71 -13.68
CA VAL A 57 7.20 -4.66 -12.78
C VAL A 57 8.56 -4.14 -13.22
N LEU A 58 9.43 -5.00 -13.74
CA LEU A 58 10.74 -4.60 -14.23
C LEU A 58 10.66 -3.74 -15.50
N GLU A 59 9.68 -4.01 -16.37
CA GLU A 59 9.50 -3.29 -17.64
C GLU A 59 8.67 -2.00 -17.49
N ASN A 60 7.63 -2.03 -16.66
CA ASN A 60 6.63 -0.96 -16.57
C ASN A 60 6.60 -0.24 -15.22
N GLY A 61 7.39 -0.71 -14.24
CA GLY A 61 7.34 -0.24 -12.86
C GLY A 61 6.11 -0.72 -12.10
N LEU A 62 5.93 -0.18 -10.91
CA LEU A 62 4.70 -0.40 -10.12
C LEU A 62 3.58 0.46 -10.71
N LEU A 63 2.55 -0.18 -11.19
CA LEU A 63 1.38 0.48 -11.72
C LEU A 63 0.33 0.63 -10.61
N VAL A 64 -0.34 1.77 -10.60
CA VAL A 64 -1.53 1.95 -9.75
C VAL A 64 -2.66 1.06 -10.24
N ASN A 65 -3.40 0.47 -9.32
CA ASN A 65 -4.51 -0.41 -9.65
C ASN A 65 -5.63 0.39 -10.33
N ASN A 66 -5.97 0.00 -11.55
CA ASN A 66 -7.23 0.34 -12.19
C ASN A 66 -7.98 -0.96 -12.51
N TRP A 67 -9.29 -0.87 -12.67
CA TRP A 67 -10.13 -2.05 -12.87
C TRP A 67 -9.71 -2.90 -14.08
N GLU A 68 -9.37 -2.28 -15.19
CA GLU A 68 -9.05 -3.01 -16.42
C GLU A 68 -7.77 -3.85 -16.26
N SER A 69 -6.70 -3.25 -15.76
CA SER A 69 -5.45 -3.97 -15.47
C SER A 69 -5.66 -5.06 -14.42
N TYR A 70 -6.46 -4.77 -13.40
CA TYR A 70 -6.77 -5.72 -12.32
C TYR A 70 -7.57 -6.91 -12.82
N LYS A 71 -8.57 -6.67 -13.66
CA LYS A 71 -9.39 -7.68 -14.33
C LYS A 71 -8.53 -8.62 -15.17
N ASP A 72 -7.59 -8.09 -15.96
CA ASP A 72 -6.72 -8.89 -16.81
C ASP A 72 -5.79 -9.80 -15.99
N ILE A 73 -5.27 -9.32 -14.86
CA ILE A 73 -4.47 -10.14 -13.92
C ILE A 73 -5.30 -11.31 -13.37
N LEU A 74 -6.51 -11.03 -12.89
CA LEU A 74 -7.38 -12.07 -12.36
C LEU A 74 -7.77 -13.10 -13.42
N LYS A 75 -8.08 -12.63 -14.62
CA LYS A 75 -8.39 -13.48 -15.76
C LYS A 75 -7.23 -14.42 -16.10
N ASP A 76 -6.01 -13.91 -16.22
CA ASP A 76 -4.81 -14.73 -16.47
C ASP A 76 -4.62 -15.82 -15.39
N VAL A 77 -4.82 -15.50 -14.12
CA VAL A 77 -4.76 -16.48 -13.01
C VAL A 77 -5.77 -17.61 -13.23
N TYR A 78 -7.03 -17.28 -13.47
CA TYR A 78 -8.10 -18.29 -13.59
C TYR A 78 -8.02 -19.10 -14.87
N GLU A 79 -7.55 -18.52 -15.97
CA GLU A 79 -7.28 -19.25 -17.23
C GLU A 79 -6.15 -20.28 -17.03
N ARG A 80 -5.10 -19.95 -16.28
CA ARG A 80 -3.99 -20.88 -15.97
C ARG A 80 -4.42 -22.09 -15.16
N VAL A 81 -5.43 -21.96 -14.31
CA VAL A 81 -5.99 -23.10 -13.54
C VAL A 81 -7.14 -23.78 -14.27
N GLY A 82 -7.41 -23.41 -15.54
CA GLY A 82 -8.38 -24.09 -16.38
C GLY A 82 -9.85 -23.74 -16.07
N TYR A 83 -10.13 -22.60 -15.46
CA TYR A 83 -11.52 -22.20 -15.23
C TYR A 83 -12.21 -21.83 -16.54
N GLY A 84 -13.46 -22.29 -16.69
CA GLY A 84 -14.29 -21.92 -17.83
C GLY A 84 -14.71 -20.44 -17.79
N LYS A 85 -15.01 -19.89 -18.95
CA LYS A 85 -15.35 -18.47 -19.15
C LYS A 85 -16.45 -17.96 -18.20
N GLU A 86 -17.48 -18.77 -17.98
CA GLU A 86 -18.61 -18.41 -17.10
C GLU A 86 -18.17 -18.25 -15.64
N LYS A 87 -17.34 -19.18 -15.15
CA LYS A 87 -16.80 -19.11 -13.78
C LYS A 87 -15.86 -17.92 -13.61
N ILE A 88 -15.03 -17.62 -14.61
CA ILE A 88 -14.17 -16.45 -14.63
C ILE A 88 -15.01 -15.18 -14.57
N GLN A 89 -16.02 -15.04 -15.45
CA GLN A 89 -16.86 -13.85 -15.48
C GLN A 89 -17.60 -13.64 -14.14
N LYS A 90 -18.17 -14.69 -13.57
CA LYS A 90 -18.80 -14.62 -12.26
C LYS A 90 -17.82 -14.12 -11.18
N THR A 91 -16.59 -14.59 -11.19
CA THR A 91 -15.58 -14.15 -10.23
C THR A 91 -15.22 -12.68 -10.42
N LEU A 92 -15.04 -12.26 -11.68
CA LEU A 92 -14.77 -10.86 -12.00
C LEU A 92 -15.92 -9.94 -11.56
N ASP A 93 -17.17 -10.38 -11.72
CA ASP A 93 -18.34 -9.60 -11.30
C ASP A 93 -18.39 -9.41 -9.78
N ILE A 94 -18.06 -10.46 -9.01
CA ILE A 94 -17.95 -10.39 -7.53
C ILE A 94 -16.89 -9.36 -7.12
N VAL A 95 -15.69 -9.47 -7.69
CA VAL A 95 -14.57 -8.58 -7.35
C VAL A 95 -14.83 -7.15 -7.83
N ASN A 96 -15.47 -6.98 -9.00
CA ASN A 96 -15.84 -5.66 -9.51
C ASN A 96 -16.88 -4.95 -8.62
N GLY A 97 -17.81 -5.72 -8.06
CA GLY A 97 -18.77 -5.19 -7.08
C GLY A 97 -18.07 -4.57 -5.88
N GLU A 98 -17.06 -5.27 -5.33
CA GLU A 98 -16.27 -4.76 -4.21
C GLU A 98 -15.34 -3.61 -4.64
N TYR A 99 -14.74 -3.67 -5.83
CA TYR A 99 -13.97 -2.58 -6.39
C TYR A 99 -14.77 -1.29 -6.45
N LYS A 100 -15.97 -1.35 -7.02
CA LYS A 100 -16.87 -0.20 -7.12
C LYS A 100 -17.24 0.33 -5.74
N ARG A 101 -17.58 -0.55 -4.79
CA ARG A 101 -17.93 -0.14 -3.42
C ARG A 101 -16.76 0.59 -2.74
N LYS A 102 -15.53 0.12 -2.94
CA LYS A 102 -14.35 0.64 -2.26
C LYS A 102 -13.80 1.91 -2.89
N TYR A 103 -13.81 2.01 -4.21
CA TYR A 103 -13.11 3.07 -4.94
C TYR A 103 -14.04 4.13 -5.57
N LEU A 104 -15.31 3.84 -5.78
CA LEU A 104 -16.25 4.85 -6.29
C LEU A 104 -16.97 5.63 -5.17
N GLY A 105 -16.77 5.25 -3.89
CA GLY A 105 -17.42 5.90 -2.75
C GLY A 105 -16.60 7.05 -2.15
N ASP A 106 -15.37 6.79 -1.66
CA ASP A 106 -14.61 7.73 -0.84
C ASP A 106 -13.08 7.67 -1.00
N ARG A 107 -12.55 6.83 -1.86
CA ARG A 107 -11.11 6.74 -2.10
C ARG A 107 -10.79 7.10 -3.54
N GLU A 108 -9.85 8.04 -3.70
CA GLU A 108 -9.28 8.35 -5.01
C GLU A 108 -8.69 7.07 -5.62
N ASP A 109 -9.17 6.70 -6.80
CA ASP A 109 -8.54 5.72 -7.68
C ASP A 109 -7.10 6.15 -7.91
N SER A 110 -6.19 5.21 -7.94
CA SER A 110 -4.80 5.47 -8.31
C SER A 110 -3.82 5.71 -7.17
N GLN A 111 -4.03 5.12 -5.98
CA GLN A 111 -3.04 5.17 -4.90
C GLN A 111 -2.21 3.90 -4.84
N LEU A 112 -0.88 4.06 -4.73
CA LEU A 112 0.05 3.00 -4.41
C LEU A 112 0.45 3.13 -2.94
N TYR A 113 0.13 2.12 -2.14
CA TYR A 113 0.57 2.04 -0.75
C TYR A 113 1.99 1.48 -0.69
N PHE A 114 2.83 2.08 0.14
CA PHE A 114 4.20 1.65 0.32
C PHE A 114 4.66 1.88 1.77
N TYR A 115 5.77 1.26 2.11
CA TYR A 115 6.45 1.43 3.38
C TYR A 115 7.76 2.19 3.16
N SER A 116 8.07 3.12 4.05
CA SER A 116 9.34 3.86 4.06
C SER A 116 10.46 3.10 4.77
N ASN A 117 10.11 2.06 5.52
CA ASN A 117 11.06 1.25 6.28
C ASN A 117 10.83 -0.25 6.02
N LEU A 118 11.89 -0.96 5.66
CA LEU A 118 11.84 -2.41 5.43
C LEU A 118 11.48 -3.20 6.69
N SER A 119 11.87 -2.72 7.87
CA SER A 119 11.55 -3.39 9.14
C SER A 119 10.03 -3.50 9.41
N MET A 120 9.23 -2.65 8.80
CA MET A 120 7.76 -2.76 8.87
C MET A 120 7.22 -3.97 8.10
N LEU A 121 8.04 -4.56 7.23
CA LEU A 121 7.72 -5.76 6.46
C LEU A 121 8.34 -7.03 7.04
N GLU A 122 9.30 -6.91 7.95
CA GLU A 122 10.07 -8.04 8.52
C GLU A 122 9.52 -8.56 9.86
N GLY A 123 8.52 -7.89 10.42
CA GLY A 123 7.93 -8.28 11.71
C GLY A 123 6.80 -9.30 11.59
N GLU A 124 6.43 -9.92 12.72
CA GLU A 124 5.20 -10.74 12.88
C GLU A 124 3.91 -9.93 12.64
N THR A 125 4.05 -8.67 12.28
CA THR A 125 2.92 -7.81 11.94
C THR A 125 2.33 -8.28 10.62
N ALA A 126 1.06 -8.52 10.64
CA ALA A 126 0.22 -9.01 9.56
C ALA A 126 0.32 -8.27 8.20
N ALA A 127 1.14 -7.23 8.09
CA ALA A 127 1.24 -6.41 6.89
C ALA A 127 1.88 -7.16 5.72
N TYR A 128 3.06 -7.79 5.92
CA TYR A 128 3.71 -8.58 4.85
C TYR A 128 2.83 -9.73 4.41
N ASP A 129 2.35 -10.53 5.35
CA ASP A 129 1.51 -11.68 5.05
C ASP A 129 0.20 -11.27 4.37
N GLN A 130 -0.37 -10.14 4.76
CA GLN A 130 -1.62 -9.67 4.17
C GLN A 130 -1.47 -9.22 2.71
N PHE A 131 -0.37 -8.59 2.34
CA PHE A 131 -0.18 -8.05 0.98
C PHE A 131 0.49 -9.04 0.03
N CYS A 132 1.24 -10.01 0.57
CA CYS A 132 1.89 -11.06 -0.19
C CYS A 132 1.11 -12.38 -0.23
N GLU A 133 0.00 -12.49 0.51
CA GLU A 133 -0.76 -13.75 0.62
C GLU A 133 -1.34 -14.21 -0.72
N ASN A 134 -1.81 -13.26 -1.53
CA ASN A 134 -2.51 -13.58 -2.78
C ASN A 134 -2.26 -12.57 -3.89
N ILE A 135 -2.40 -13.01 -5.13
CA ILE A 135 -2.49 -12.13 -6.29
C ILE A 135 -3.77 -11.29 -6.18
N GLY A 136 -3.67 -9.99 -6.52
CA GLY A 136 -4.78 -9.07 -6.40
C GLY A 136 -4.94 -8.46 -4.98
N GLY A 137 -4.05 -8.80 -4.06
CA GLY A 137 -3.92 -8.18 -2.75
C GLY A 137 -5.21 -8.11 -1.94
N GLU A 138 -5.39 -6.98 -1.27
CA GLU A 138 -6.49 -6.75 -0.33
C GLU A 138 -7.88 -6.85 -0.97
N LEU A 139 -8.05 -6.35 -2.19
CA LEU A 139 -9.34 -6.35 -2.88
C LEU A 139 -9.82 -7.78 -3.16
N ALA A 140 -8.98 -8.64 -3.74
CA ALA A 140 -9.32 -10.03 -3.99
C ALA A 140 -9.55 -10.80 -2.67
N ARG A 141 -8.74 -10.53 -1.67
CA ARG A 141 -8.88 -11.14 -0.34
C ARG A 141 -10.24 -10.82 0.29
N TRP A 142 -10.64 -9.57 0.31
CA TRP A 142 -11.92 -9.17 0.91
C TRP A 142 -13.12 -9.68 0.12
N SER A 143 -13.02 -9.67 -1.20
CA SER A 143 -14.11 -10.13 -2.07
C SER A 143 -14.34 -11.64 -1.99
N LEU A 144 -13.27 -12.42 -1.84
CA LEU A 144 -13.33 -13.87 -2.11
C LEU A 144 -13.01 -14.75 -0.90
N LYS A 145 -12.04 -14.38 -0.04
CA LYS A 145 -11.47 -15.28 0.99
C LYS A 145 -12.52 -15.93 1.89
N LYS A 146 -13.51 -15.19 2.35
CA LYS A 146 -14.51 -15.67 3.30
C LYS A 146 -15.70 -16.37 2.65
N GLN A 147 -16.21 -15.83 1.55
CA GLN A 147 -17.46 -16.29 0.94
C GLN A 147 -17.24 -17.25 -0.23
N TYR A 148 -16.08 -17.18 -0.86
CA TYR A 148 -15.76 -17.95 -2.07
C TYR A 148 -14.34 -18.54 -2.00
N PRO A 149 -14.05 -19.40 -0.99
CA PRO A 149 -12.69 -19.92 -0.77
C PRO A 149 -12.12 -20.66 -2.00
N ASP A 150 -12.96 -21.39 -2.74
CA ASP A 150 -12.54 -22.09 -3.97
C ASP A 150 -12.10 -21.12 -5.09
N LEU A 151 -12.66 -19.91 -5.11
CA LEU A 151 -12.23 -18.86 -6.05
C LEU A 151 -10.99 -18.14 -5.55
N TYR A 152 -10.78 -18.10 -4.25
CA TYR A 152 -9.62 -17.46 -3.64
C TYR A 152 -8.35 -18.30 -3.73
N GLN A 153 -8.48 -19.63 -3.65
CA GLN A 153 -7.34 -20.55 -3.59
C GLN A 153 -6.34 -20.39 -4.74
N PRO A 154 -6.74 -20.28 -6.03
CA PRO A 154 -5.80 -20.06 -7.13
C PRO A 154 -4.97 -18.77 -6.98
N LEU A 155 -5.54 -17.73 -6.42
CA LEU A 155 -4.84 -16.45 -6.19
C LEU A 155 -3.76 -16.59 -5.11
N LYS A 156 -3.94 -17.50 -4.18
CA LYS A 156 -2.98 -17.81 -3.12
C LYS A 156 -1.87 -18.75 -3.59
N GLU A 157 -2.20 -19.74 -4.42
CA GLU A 157 -1.26 -20.77 -4.83
C GLU A 157 -0.35 -20.37 -5.97
N LEU A 158 -0.87 -19.55 -6.91
CA LEU A 158 -0.08 -19.13 -8.05
C LEU A 158 0.80 -17.90 -7.74
N GLY A 159 1.85 -17.78 -8.55
CA GLY A 159 2.77 -16.66 -8.47
C GLY A 159 3.71 -16.73 -7.26
N GLU A 160 4.52 -15.69 -7.14
CA GLU A 160 5.53 -15.55 -6.10
C GLU A 160 5.35 -14.23 -5.35
N SER A 161 5.74 -14.21 -4.08
CA SER A 161 5.72 -13.02 -3.25
C SER A 161 7.00 -12.21 -3.47
N PHE A 162 6.85 -10.90 -3.59
CA PHE A 162 7.94 -9.97 -3.84
C PHE A 162 7.86 -8.77 -2.90
N ILE A 163 9.04 -8.27 -2.53
CA ILE A 163 9.21 -6.92 -2.02
C ILE A 163 9.86 -6.11 -3.12
N VAL A 164 9.13 -5.13 -3.64
CA VAL A 164 9.64 -4.22 -4.67
C VAL A 164 10.22 -3.01 -3.97
N LYS A 165 11.54 -2.82 -4.12
CA LYS A 165 12.26 -1.63 -3.67
C LYS A 165 12.29 -0.62 -4.79
N PHE A 166 11.85 0.60 -4.55
CA PHE A 166 11.83 1.67 -5.54
C PHE A 166 12.18 3.03 -4.93
N ARG A 167 12.45 4.01 -5.78
CA ARG A 167 12.66 5.40 -5.37
C ARG A 167 11.43 6.23 -5.74
N LEU A 168 11.02 7.08 -4.83
CA LEU A 168 9.91 7.99 -5.03
C LEU A 168 10.31 9.40 -4.58
N PRO A 169 10.22 10.41 -5.46
CA PRO A 169 10.40 11.80 -5.07
C PRO A 169 9.40 12.17 -3.98
N PHE A 170 9.89 12.82 -2.91
CA PHE A 170 9.02 13.25 -1.81
C PHE A 170 7.87 14.12 -2.29
N SER A 171 8.12 14.97 -3.28
CA SER A 171 7.11 15.86 -3.88
C SER A 171 5.92 15.12 -4.50
N ARG A 172 6.10 13.84 -4.90
CA ARG A 172 5.05 12.99 -5.49
C ARG A 172 4.28 12.16 -4.47
N MET A 173 4.63 12.22 -3.21
CA MET A 173 3.92 11.50 -2.15
C MET A 173 2.64 12.24 -1.76
N ALA A 174 1.62 11.47 -1.37
CA ALA A 174 0.41 12.04 -0.77
C ALA A 174 0.73 12.68 0.59
N SER A 175 -0.06 13.65 1.01
CA SER A 175 0.18 14.41 2.25
C SER A 175 0.36 13.49 3.46
N TYR A 176 -0.53 12.52 3.66
CA TYR A 176 -0.44 11.59 4.79
C TYR A 176 0.84 10.73 4.78
N GLN A 177 1.41 10.46 3.60
CA GLN A 177 2.68 9.73 3.48
C GLN A 177 3.86 10.63 3.85
N LYS A 178 3.82 11.91 3.42
CA LYS A 178 4.81 12.92 3.81
C LYS A 178 4.84 13.10 5.32
N ASP A 179 3.67 13.23 5.92
CA ASP A 179 3.52 13.40 7.36
C ASP A 179 4.06 12.19 8.13
N SER A 180 3.74 10.98 7.67
CA SER A 180 4.27 9.75 8.28
C SER A 180 5.79 9.67 8.21
N ILE A 181 6.41 10.07 7.10
CA ILE A 181 7.88 10.08 6.95
C ILE A 181 8.51 11.11 7.87
N ILE A 182 7.98 12.34 7.91
CA ILE A 182 8.46 13.40 8.79
C ILE A 182 8.36 12.97 10.25
N TYR A 183 7.22 12.40 10.64
CA TYR A 183 7.01 11.88 11.97
C TYR A 183 8.02 10.80 12.37
N GLN A 184 8.25 9.81 11.51
CA GLN A 184 9.23 8.77 11.78
C GLN A 184 10.66 9.32 11.87
N PHE A 185 10.99 10.30 11.04
CA PHE A 185 12.27 10.99 11.11
C PHE A 185 12.45 11.69 12.46
N VAL A 186 11.45 12.46 12.89
CA VAL A 186 11.47 13.15 14.19
C VAL A 186 11.59 12.18 15.34
N LEU A 187 10.84 11.07 15.32
CA LEU A 187 10.94 10.03 16.37
C LEU A 187 12.33 9.40 16.50
N HIS A 188 13.06 9.32 15.39
CA HIS A 188 14.36 8.63 15.35
C HIS A 188 15.51 9.54 15.77
N TYR A 189 15.38 10.85 15.50
CA TYR A 189 16.49 11.81 15.62
C TYR A 189 16.25 12.91 16.65
N ALA A 190 15.06 13.00 17.24
CA ALA A 190 14.72 13.89 18.35
C ALA A 190 14.80 13.15 19.70
#